data_ce1d21f345e2928510b9d336e9650cdd
#
_entry.id   ce1d21f345e2928510b9d336e9650cdd
#
_cell.length_a   1.000
_cell.length_b   1.000
_cell.length_c   1.000
_cell.angle_alpha   90.00
_cell.angle_beta   90.00
_cell.angle_gamma   90.00
#
_symmetry.space_group_name_H-M   'P 1'
#
loop_
_entity.id
_entity.type
_entity.pdbx_description
1 polymer ?
#
loop_
_entity_poly.entity_id
_entity_poly.type
_entity_poly.pdbx_seq_one_letter_code
_entity_poly.pdbx_strand_id
1 'polypeptide(L)'
;MKKKLFVIALAVGLLAANFTVISTASALSVDKCDEVFAQALSEFMADEGYGSQTIAADKQIVYDMGLEELGVLYTFTAGGEDGYAVVVDSTEGCTLSECFFGAENPYSGVEGTKVYAGPMIYLGYEDGEYTLGGEALSDEEVADIADTAYAASGSFTTSSETVYYTYRSYDGYVLASQYPKYTEVGLASACAPIAGGNLIGYYDRFCTNLIPNFTPGISVNDSIYIYSGQNSTINEMIYDLYDDMGTTSIGTTYDQFISGMQTYCSRAGYTFSYSDCMSGGSLNYSYVKSEIDAGRPVALFVSQYTVATIVQQSSSDYISNMHGTGNHVMAGFGYYDITYTLTSGGTQNSRYVAVATGLGRQSTGYFNIDRDTTINNACSINIY
;
A
#
# COMPACT_ATOMS: atom_id res chain seq x y z
N MET A 1 -38.68 -36.37 5.48
CA MET A 1 -37.57 -35.72 6.14
C MET A 1 -36.30 -36.57 6.05
N LYS A 2 -35.77 -36.91 4.86
CA LYS A 2 -34.52 -37.70 4.70
C LYS A 2 -33.69 -37.28 3.45
N LYS A 3 -34.00 -36.14 2.81
CA LYS A 3 -33.28 -35.70 1.60
C LYS A 3 -32.39 -34.46 1.79
N LYS A 4 -32.39 -33.84 2.97
CA LYS A 4 -31.52 -32.67 3.25
C LYS A 4 -30.16 -32.99 3.87
N LEU A 5 -29.94 -34.22 4.36
CA LEU A 5 -28.71 -34.61 5.03
C LEU A 5 -27.62 -35.09 4.07
N PHE A 6 -27.91 -35.27 2.77
CA PHE A 6 -26.95 -35.85 1.83
C PHE A 6 -26.21 -34.78 0.99
N VAL A 7 -26.70 -33.53 1.00
CA VAL A 7 -26.07 -32.44 0.23
C VAL A 7 -24.95 -31.78 1.04
N ILE A 8 -25.10 -31.72 2.37
CA ILE A 8 -24.09 -31.11 3.26
C ILE A 8 -22.83 -31.97 3.35
N ALA A 9 -22.97 -33.32 3.32
CA ALA A 9 -21.82 -34.22 3.35
C ALA A 9 -20.98 -34.23 2.06
N LEU A 10 -21.53 -33.75 0.92
CA LEU A 10 -20.82 -33.69 -0.35
C LEU A 10 -20.05 -32.37 -0.51
N ALA A 11 -20.55 -31.28 0.06
CA ALA A 11 -19.86 -29.96 0.05
C ALA A 11 -18.61 -29.98 0.94
N VAL A 12 -18.70 -30.59 2.14
CA VAL A 12 -17.54 -30.74 3.03
C VAL A 12 -16.49 -31.70 2.46
N GLY A 13 -16.90 -32.68 1.66
CA GLY A 13 -15.98 -33.59 0.98
C GLY A 13 -15.23 -33.00 -0.20
N LEU A 14 -15.76 -31.95 -0.85
CA LEU A 14 -15.10 -31.26 -1.95
C LEU A 14 -14.12 -30.17 -1.48
N LEU A 15 -14.41 -29.52 -0.36
CA LEU A 15 -13.45 -28.60 0.27
C LEU A 15 -12.21 -29.35 0.81
N ALA A 16 -12.36 -30.55 1.34
CA ALA A 16 -11.23 -31.34 1.82
C ALA A 16 -10.35 -31.97 0.69
N ALA A 17 -10.81 -31.98 -0.55
CA ALA A 17 -10.09 -32.62 -1.66
C ALA A 17 -9.16 -31.68 -2.42
N ASN A 18 -9.29 -30.37 -2.23
CA ASN A 18 -8.40 -29.37 -2.86
C ASN A 18 -7.24 -28.90 -1.96
N PHE A 19 -7.22 -29.33 -0.69
CA PHE A 19 -6.16 -29.00 0.27
C PHE A 19 -4.98 -29.98 0.28
N THR A 20 -4.77 -30.78 -0.75
CA THR A 20 -3.59 -31.63 -0.89
C THR A 20 -2.58 -31.09 -1.90
N VAL A 21 -2.10 -29.88 -1.72
CA VAL A 21 -0.71 -29.57 -2.05
C VAL A 21 0.06 -29.64 -0.74
N ILE A 22 0.65 -30.79 -0.51
CA ILE A 22 1.57 -31.04 0.59
C ILE A 22 2.78 -30.16 0.37
N SER A 23 2.77 -28.95 0.90
CA SER A 23 3.97 -28.34 1.39
C SER A 23 4.38 -29.15 2.61
N THR A 24 5.56 -29.74 2.59
CA THR A 24 6.25 -30.03 3.83
C THR A 24 6.57 -28.69 4.43
N ALA A 25 5.69 -28.16 5.27
CA ALA A 25 5.89 -26.90 5.95
C ALA A 25 7.24 -27.01 6.66
N SER A 26 8.20 -26.23 6.19
CA SER A 26 9.41 -25.94 6.94
C SER A 26 8.95 -25.22 8.20
N ALA A 27 9.40 -25.63 9.37
CA ALA A 27 9.08 -24.92 10.61
C ALA A 27 9.50 -23.45 10.44
N LEU A 28 8.63 -22.51 10.85
CA LEU A 28 8.86 -21.07 10.78
C LEU A 28 10.25 -20.71 11.31
N SER A 29 11.05 -20.02 10.49
CA SER A 29 12.38 -19.58 10.85
C SER A 29 12.37 -18.16 11.40
N VAL A 30 12.04 -18.02 12.69
CA VAL A 30 11.99 -16.71 13.38
C VAL A 30 13.30 -15.95 13.26
N ASP A 31 14.46 -16.63 13.37
CA ASP A 31 15.78 -15.97 13.26
C ASP A 31 15.97 -15.31 11.89
N LYS A 32 15.51 -15.92 10.80
CA LYS A 32 15.58 -15.33 9.46
C LYS A 32 14.59 -14.18 9.30
N CYS A 33 13.40 -14.28 9.89
CA CYS A 33 12.45 -13.17 9.92
C CYS A 33 13.05 -11.98 10.66
N ASP A 34 13.78 -12.20 11.76
CA ASP A 34 14.51 -11.17 12.49
C ASP A 34 15.55 -10.45 11.63
N GLU A 35 16.32 -11.20 10.83
CA GLU A 35 17.32 -10.64 9.91
C GLU A 35 16.64 -9.74 8.86
N VAL A 36 15.55 -10.20 8.25
CA VAL A 36 14.79 -9.44 7.25
C VAL A 36 14.18 -8.18 7.86
N PHE A 37 13.57 -8.29 9.05
CA PHE A 37 13.02 -7.15 9.78
C PHE A 37 14.10 -6.12 10.11
N ALA A 38 15.23 -6.55 10.69
CA ALA A 38 16.31 -5.66 11.08
C ALA A 38 16.92 -4.92 9.87
N GLN A 39 17.08 -5.61 8.75
CA GLN A 39 17.55 -5.00 7.50
C GLN A 39 16.55 -3.95 7.00
N ALA A 40 15.28 -4.31 6.85
CA ALA A 40 14.24 -3.42 6.39
C ALA A 40 14.10 -2.18 7.28
N LEU A 41 14.07 -2.38 8.60
CA LEU A 41 13.98 -1.28 9.56
C LEU A 41 15.18 -0.33 9.45
N SER A 42 16.40 -0.88 9.28
CA SER A 42 17.62 -0.07 9.11
C SER A 42 17.58 0.78 7.84
N GLU A 43 17.07 0.24 6.73
CA GLU A 43 16.91 0.94 5.46
C GLU A 43 15.86 2.06 5.58
N PHE A 44 14.69 1.76 6.14
CA PHE A 44 13.64 2.76 6.37
C PHE A 44 14.08 3.89 7.30
N MET A 45 14.79 3.57 8.38
CA MET A 45 15.30 4.58 9.31
C MET A 45 16.35 5.49 8.71
N ALA A 46 17.20 4.96 7.83
CA ALA A 46 18.17 5.76 7.09
C ALA A 46 17.48 6.75 6.15
N ASP A 47 16.42 6.32 5.48
CA ASP A 47 15.63 7.15 4.55
C ASP A 47 14.84 8.25 5.28
N GLU A 48 14.32 7.98 6.48
CA GLU A 48 13.59 8.95 7.30
C GLU A 48 14.50 9.86 8.14
N GLY A 49 15.81 9.67 8.09
CA GLY A 49 16.78 10.52 8.78
C GLY A 49 16.88 10.27 10.30
N TYR A 50 16.35 9.16 10.80
CA TYR A 50 16.41 8.80 12.23
C TYR A 50 17.81 8.35 12.71
N GLY A 51 18.75 8.14 11.80
CA GLY A 51 20.10 7.62 12.11
C GLY A 51 20.07 6.17 12.56
N SER A 52 21.26 5.62 12.90
CA SER A 52 21.36 4.25 13.40
C SER A 52 20.99 4.19 14.89
N GLN A 53 19.74 3.90 15.18
CA GLN A 53 19.28 3.59 16.54
C GLN A 53 18.99 2.09 16.66
N THR A 54 19.29 1.51 17.84
CA THR A 54 18.83 0.15 18.13
C THR A 54 17.39 0.24 18.58
N ILE A 55 16.48 -0.38 17.84
CA ILE A 55 15.05 -0.41 18.13
C ILE A 55 14.73 -1.75 18.77
N ALA A 56 14.10 -1.71 19.94
CA ALA A 56 13.48 -2.88 20.54
C ALA A 56 12.12 -3.12 19.85
N ALA A 57 11.88 -4.35 19.43
CA ALA A 57 10.61 -4.75 18.86
C ALA A 57 10.02 -5.91 19.68
N ASP A 58 8.73 -5.83 19.93
CA ASP A 58 7.95 -6.97 20.39
C ASP A 58 7.60 -7.85 19.18
N LYS A 59 7.45 -9.15 19.41
CA LYS A 59 7.23 -10.15 18.38
C LYS A 59 6.00 -10.98 18.66
N GLN A 60 5.22 -11.25 17.62
CA GLN A 60 4.07 -12.13 17.67
C GLN A 60 4.03 -13.00 16.42
N ILE A 61 3.83 -14.32 16.58
CA ILE A 61 3.61 -15.20 15.44
C ILE A 61 2.25 -14.91 14.83
N VAL A 62 2.21 -14.85 13.50
CA VAL A 62 0.98 -14.80 12.72
C VAL A 62 0.82 -16.08 11.91
N TYR A 63 -0.43 -16.46 11.69
CA TYR A 63 -0.84 -17.70 11.04
C TYR A 63 -1.49 -17.39 9.69
N ASP A 64 -1.45 -18.35 8.79
CA ASP A 64 -2.21 -18.27 7.55
C ASP A 64 -3.70 -18.67 7.77
N MET A 65 -4.50 -18.62 6.70
CA MET A 65 -5.91 -19.05 6.72
C MET A 65 -6.10 -20.55 6.99
N GLY A 66 -5.05 -21.36 6.91
CA GLY A 66 -5.02 -22.77 7.31
C GLY A 66 -4.60 -22.97 8.76
N LEU A 67 -4.34 -21.91 9.51
CA LEU A 67 -3.81 -21.90 10.87
C LEU A 67 -2.42 -22.53 11.00
N GLU A 68 -1.63 -22.51 9.92
CA GLU A 68 -0.22 -22.85 9.95
C GLU A 68 0.61 -21.58 10.24
N GLU A 69 1.73 -21.72 10.95
CA GLU A 69 2.63 -20.59 11.23
C GLU A 69 3.14 -19.98 9.91
N LEU A 70 2.77 -18.72 9.65
CA LEU A 70 3.10 -18.01 8.41
C LEU A 70 4.30 -17.09 8.56
N GLY A 71 4.43 -16.40 9.69
CA GLY A 71 5.44 -15.37 9.84
C GLY A 71 5.43 -14.71 11.21
N VAL A 72 6.05 -13.53 11.28
CA VAL A 72 6.21 -12.76 12.51
C VAL A 72 5.73 -11.32 12.30
N LEU A 73 4.83 -10.88 13.15
CA LEU A 73 4.52 -9.47 13.35
C LEU A 73 5.52 -8.87 14.33
N TYR A 74 6.12 -7.76 13.96
CA TYR A 74 6.97 -6.93 14.81
C TYR A 74 6.23 -5.64 15.13
N THR A 75 6.19 -5.25 16.40
CA THR A 75 5.74 -3.92 16.82
C THR A 75 6.91 -3.18 17.44
N PHE A 76 7.10 -1.92 17.08
CA PHE A 76 8.29 -1.15 17.47
C PHE A 76 7.95 0.34 17.64
N THR A 77 8.85 1.07 18.28
CA THR A 77 8.78 2.54 18.36
C THR A 77 10.04 3.13 17.75
N ALA A 78 9.90 3.96 16.72
CA ALA A 78 11.00 4.63 16.04
C ALA A 78 10.75 6.14 15.96
N GLY A 79 11.74 6.95 16.34
CA GLY A 79 11.59 8.42 16.34
C GLY A 79 10.50 8.95 17.27
N GLY A 80 10.02 8.14 18.21
CA GLY A 80 8.90 8.47 19.10
C GLY A 80 7.51 8.14 18.53
N GLU A 81 7.46 7.47 17.40
CA GLU A 81 6.24 6.97 16.76
C GLU A 81 6.20 5.45 16.81
N ASP A 82 5.01 4.90 17.08
CA ASP A 82 4.80 3.47 17.03
C ASP A 82 4.75 2.98 15.58
N GLY A 83 5.10 1.73 15.36
CA GLY A 83 5.07 1.11 14.05
C GLY A 83 4.96 -0.40 14.16
N TYR A 84 4.67 -1.02 13.02
CA TYR A 84 4.69 -2.47 12.92
C TYR A 84 5.22 -2.94 11.57
N ALA A 85 5.66 -4.19 11.53
CA ALA A 85 6.05 -4.87 10.29
C ALA A 85 5.62 -6.33 10.34
N VAL A 86 5.24 -6.89 9.20
CA VAL A 86 4.98 -8.32 9.05
C VAL A 86 6.00 -8.92 8.11
N VAL A 87 6.73 -9.92 8.61
CA VAL A 87 7.65 -10.73 7.81
C VAL A 87 7.05 -12.12 7.68
N VAL A 88 6.83 -12.58 6.46
CA VAL A 88 6.30 -13.91 6.16
C VAL A 88 7.43 -14.85 5.75
N ASP A 89 7.34 -16.10 6.19
CA ASP A 89 8.24 -17.18 5.80
C ASP A 89 7.55 -18.06 4.75
N SER A 90 8.11 -18.11 3.57
CA SER A 90 7.59 -18.87 2.45
C SER A 90 8.59 -19.94 2.00
N THR A 91 8.22 -20.77 1.06
CA THR A 91 9.14 -21.75 0.43
C THR A 91 10.34 -21.09 -0.26
N GLU A 92 10.25 -19.79 -0.56
CA GLU A 92 11.34 -19.00 -1.16
C GLU A 92 12.18 -18.27 -0.09
N GLY A 93 11.79 -18.34 1.18
CA GLY A 93 12.44 -17.73 2.34
C GLY A 93 11.59 -16.64 2.99
N CYS A 94 12.18 -15.98 4.00
CA CYS A 94 11.53 -14.89 4.71
C CYS A 94 11.54 -13.60 3.88
N THR A 95 10.40 -12.94 3.80
CA THR A 95 10.21 -11.68 3.08
C THR A 95 9.42 -10.69 3.91
N LEU A 96 9.76 -9.41 3.82
CA LEU A 96 8.96 -8.34 4.41
C LEU A 96 7.66 -8.22 3.61
N SER A 97 6.52 -8.48 4.25
CA SER A 97 5.21 -8.32 3.63
C SER A 97 4.71 -6.89 3.72
N GLU A 98 4.89 -6.26 4.89
CA GLU A 98 4.53 -4.87 5.10
C GLU A 98 5.31 -4.26 6.26
N CYS A 99 5.47 -2.93 6.26
CA CYS A 99 6.10 -2.18 7.33
C CYS A 99 5.50 -0.77 7.38
N PHE A 100 4.98 -0.39 8.56
CA PHE A 100 4.33 0.89 8.77
C PHE A 100 4.94 1.63 9.95
N PHE A 101 5.16 2.94 9.76
CA PHE A 101 5.57 3.87 10.80
C PHE A 101 4.40 4.79 11.13
N GLY A 102 4.24 5.15 12.40
CA GLY A 102 3.13 5.96 12.85
C GLY A 102 1.79 5.21 12.84
N ALA A 103 1.83 3.88 12.93
CA ALA A 103 0.67 3.01 12.96
C ALA A 103 0.69 2.13 14.20
N GLU A 104 -0.47 1.92 14.81
CA GLU A 104 -0.65 1.01 15.94
C GLU A 104 -0.61 -0.46 15.47
N ASN A 105 -0.42 -1.37 16.41
CA ASN A 105 -0.49 -2.82 16.14
C ASN A 105 -1.85 -3.18 15.51
N PRO A 106 -1.88 -3.73 14.29
CA PRO A 106 -3.12 -4.01 13.56
C PRO A 106 -3.99 -5.08 14.24
N TYR A 107 -3.40 -5.86 15.15
CA TYR A 107 -4.14 -6.82 15.97
C TYR A 107 -4.51 -6.27 17.35
N SER A 108 -4.41 -4.96 17.58
CA SER A 108 -4.88 -4.35 18.83
C SER A 108 -6.38 -4.58 19.00
N GLY A 109 -6.76 -5.27 20.06
CA GLY A 109 -8.17 -5.64 20.31
C GLY A 109 -8.70 -6.85 19.54
N VAL A 110 -7.89 -7.48 18.68
CA VAL A 110 -8.26 -8.76 18.06
C VAL A 110 -8.03 -9.89 19.07
N GLU A 111 -9.04 -10.71 19.33
CA GLU A 111 -8.97 -11.87 20.21
C GLU A 111 -8.55 -13.15 19.44
N GLY A 112 -8.17 -14.21 20.16
CA GLY A 112 -7.82 -15.49 19.58
C GLY A 112 -6.49 -15.51 18.79
N THR A 113 -6.38 -16.46 17.85
CA THR A 113 -5.22 -16.63 16.97
C THR A 113 -5.16 -15.50 15.95
N LYS A 114 -3.97 -14.92 15.76
CA LYS A 114 -3.75 -13.82 14.83
C LYS A 114 -3.47 -14.36 13.42
N VAL A 115 -4.42 -14.21 12.54
CA VAL A 115 -4.34 -14.71 11.16
C VAL A 115 -4.03 -13.56 10.21
N TYR A 116 -2.99 -13.73 9.43
CA TYR A 116 -2.56 -12.78 8.41
C TYR A 116 -2.92 -13.31 7.02
N ALA A 117 -3.90 -12.71 6.40
CA ALA A 117 -4.39 -13.14 5.10
C ALA A 117 -3.79 -12.32 3.92
N GLY A 118 -2.79 -11.48 4.21
CA GLY A 118 -2.11 -10.61 3.24
C GLY A 118 -2.01 -9.18 3.74
N PRO A 119 -1.35 -8.29 3.00
CA PRO A 119 -1.20 -6.90 3.39
C PRO A 119 -2.54 -6.24 3.69
N MET A 120 -2.64 -5.63 4.89
CA MET A 120 -3.83 -4.94 5.41
C MET A 120 -5.05 -5.86 5.65
N ILE A 121 -4.87 -7.19 5.79
CA ILE A 121 -5.93 -8.13 6.11
C ILE A 121 -5.55 -8.91 7.37
N TYR A 122 -6.06 -8.43 8.52
CA TYR A 122 -5.74 -8.93 9.86
C TYR A 122 -6.97 -9.54 10.50
N LEU A 123 -6.96 -10.86 10.64
CA LEU A 123 -8.10 -11.61 11.16
C LEU A 123 -7.80 -12.16 12.54
N GLY A 124 -8.85 -12.28 13.37
CA GLY A 124 -8.87 -13.14 14.54
C GLY A 124 -9.43 -14.51 14.19
N TYR A 125 -8.98 -15.55 14.87
CA TYR A 125 -9.63 -16.85 14.81
C TYR A 125 -9.81 -17.40 16.22
N GLU A 126 -11.06 -17.62 16.60
CA GLU A 126 -11.43 -18.14 17.91
C GLU A 126 -12.68 -19.00 17.80
N ASP A 127 -12.73 -20.11 18.54
CA ASP A 127 -13.87 -21.05 18.61
C ASP A 127 -14.37 -21.57 17.24
N GLY A 128 -13.53 -21.59 16.22
CA GLY A 128 -13.89 -22.09 14.89
C GLY A 128 -14.39 -21.01 13.92
N GLU A 129 -14.38 -19.76 14.33
CA GLU A 129 -14.87 -18.63 13.53
C GLU A 129 -13.75 -17.61 13.26
N TYR A 130 -13.73 -17.05 12.05
CA TYR A 130 -12.87 -15.92 11.72
C TYR A 130 -13.59 -14.60 12.04
N THR A 131 -12.82 -13.63 12.54
CA THR A 131 -13.33 -12.28 12.81
C THR A 131 -12.48 -11.24 12.11
N LEU A 132 -13.12 -10.17 11.64
CA LEU A 132 -12.47 -8.97 11.10
C LEU A 132 -12.99 -7.75 11.84
N GLY A 133 -12.09 -6.97 12.45
CA GLY A 133 -12.50 -5.82 13.26
C GLY A 133 -13.39 -6.17 14.46
N GLY A 134 -13.36 -7.44 14.92
CA GLY A 134 -14.19 -7.94 16.02
C GLY A 134 -15.57 -8.47 15.58
N GLU A 135 -15.91 -8.44 14.30
CA GLU A 135 -17.14 -9.01 13.75
C GLU A 135 -16.87 -10.38 13.13
N ALA A 136 -17.76 -11.36 13.37
CA ALA A 136 -17.66 -12.70 12.80
C ALA A 136 -17.91 -12.64 11.29
N LEU A 137 -17.04 -13.31 10.52
CA LEU A 137 -17.17 -13.43 9.06
C LEU A 137 -18.08 -14.61 8.70
N SER A 138 -18.86 -14.44 7.64
CA SER A 138 -19.62 -15.53 7.02
C SER A 138 -18.70 -16.49 6.25
N ASP A 139 -19.18 -17.71 5.98
CA ASP A 139 -18.44 -18.72 5.19
C ASP A 139 -18.08 -18.18 3.77
N GLU A 140 -18.92 -17.32 3.18
CA GLU A 140 -18.70 -16.70 1.86
C GLU A 140 -17.57 -15.69 1.93
N GLU A 141 -17.55 -14.81 2.94
CA GLU A 141 -16.48 -13.82 3.16
C GLU A 141 -15.15 -14.50 3.47
N VAL A 142 -15.15 -15.56 4.29
CA VAL A 142 -13.95 -16.34 4.57
C VAL A 142 -13.40 -16.98 3.29
N ALA A 143 -14.26 -17.53 2.43
CA ALA A 143 -13.84 -18.12 1.17
C ALA A 143 -13.27 -17.07 0.21
N ASP A 144 -13.90 -15.92 0.11
CA ASP A 144 -13.44 -14.79 -0.72
C ASP A 144 -12.08 -14.25 -0.24
N ILE A 145 -11.90 -14.12 1.09
CA ILE A 145 -10.61 -13.73 1.67
C ILE A 145 -9.56 -14.80 1.39
N ALA A 146 -9.87 -16.09 1.56
CA ALA A 146 -8.94 -17.17 1.32
C ALA A 146 -8.49 -17.23 -0.14
N ASP A 147 -9.41 -17.05 -1.10
CA ASP A 147 -9.08 -16.98 -2.52
C ASP A 147 -8.23 -15.75 -2.84
N THR A 148 -8.50 -14.61 -2.20
CA THR A 148 -7.75 -13.37 -2.34
C THR A 148 -6.39 -13.48 -1.64
N ALA A 149 -6.33 -14.05 -0.45
CA ALA A 149 -5.10 -14.26 0.32
C ALA A 149 -4.11 -15.15 -0.45
N TYR A 150 -4.58 -16.15 -1.16
CA TYR A 150 -3.73 -16.98 -2.03
C TYR A 150 -3.26 -16.22 -3.28
N ALA A 151 -4.08 -15.32 -3.82
CA ALA A 151 -3.72 -14.43 -4.94
C ALA A 151 -2.94 -13.19 -4.47
N ALA A 152 -3.23 -12.73 -3.25
CA ALA A 152 -2.62 -11.58 -2.57
C ALA A 152 -1.50 -11.98 -1.59
N SER A 153 -0.94 -13.20 -1.70
CA SER A 153 0.40 -13.47 -1.17
C SER A 153 1.41 -12.58 -1.90
N GLY A 154 1.07 -11.30 -1.92
CA GLY A 154 1.85 -10.18 -2.39
C GLY A 154 3.08 -10.10 -1.53
N SER A 155 4.13 -10.82 -1.93
CA SER A 155 5.42 -10.67 -1.33
C SER A 155 5.99 -9.33 -1.76
N PHE A 156 6.37 -8.51 -0.81
CA PHE A 156 7.32 -7.46 -1.10
C PHE A 156 8.70 -8.08 -1.14
N THR A 157 9.39 -7.92 -2.26
CA THR A 157 10.81 -8.18 -2.35
C THR A 157 11.54 -6.85 -2.48
N THR A 158 12.65 -6.72 -1.83
CA THR A 158 13.50 -5.54 -1.96
C THR A 158 14.71 -5.87 -2.83
N SER A 159 15.11 -4.91 -3.65
CA SER A 159 16.36 -4.96 -4.37
C SER A 159 17.00 -3.57 -4.37
N SER A 160 18.31 -3.53 -4.45
CA SER A 160 19.02 -2.26 -4.58
C SER A 160 19.97 -2.29 -5.75
N GLU A 161 20.17 -1.14 -6.36
CA GLU A 161 21.16 -0.96 -7.41
C GLU A 161 21.87 0.39 -7.24
N THR A 162 23.11 0.45 -7.65
CA THR A 162 23.86 1.71 -7.73
C THR A 162 24.13 2.02 -9.20
N VAL A 163 23.55 3.11 -9.70
CA VAL A 163 23.75 3.57 -11.06
C VAL A 163 24.91 4.56 -11.08
N TYR A 164 26.07 4.16 -11.63
CA TYR A 164 27.22 5.01 -11.79
C TYR A 164 27.15 5.77 -13.12
N TYR A 165 27.26 7.12 -13.10
CA TYR A 165 27.14 7.95 -14.28
C TYR A 165 28.23 9.01 -14.38
N THR A 166 28.52 9.43 -15.62
CA THR A 166 29.36 10.61 -15.91
C THR A 166 28.49 11.86 -16.05
N TYR A 167 27.23 11.68 -16.42
CA TYR A 167 26.24 12.76 -16.52
C TYR A 167 24.83 12.21 -16.19
N ARG A 168 24.04 12.99 -15.49
CA ARG A 168 22.65 12.73 -15.16
C ARG A 168 21.82 13.96 -15.49
N SER A 169 20.76 13.78 -16.25
CA SER A 169 19.70 14.78 -16.43
C SER A 169 18.38 14.22 -15.96
N TYR A 170 17.50 15.10 -15.54
CA TYR A 170 16.13 14.72 -15.23
C TYR A 170 15.16 15.78 -15.73
N ASP A 171 13.97 15.32 -16.15
CA ASP A 171 12.79 16.13 -16.38
C ASP A 171 11.75 15.66 -15.35
N GLY A 172 11.33 16.56 -14.46
CA GLY A 172 10.42 16.18 -13.38
C GLY A 172 9.65 17.36 -12.84
N TYR A 173 8.43 17.06 -12.45
CA TYR A 173 7.53 18.02 -11.82
C TYR A 173 6.69 17.31 -10.74
N VAL A 174 6.48 17.99 -9.63
CA VAL A 174 5.62 17.54 -8.53
C VAL A 174 4.62 18.65 -8.21
N LEU A 175 3.34 18.31 -8.11
CA LEU A 175 2.23 19.24 -7.90
C LEU A 175 2.34 20.08 -6.62
N ALA A 176 3.03 19.56 -5.62
CA ALA A 176 3.38 20.27 -4.40
C ALA A 176 4.78 19.86 -3.99
N SER A 177 5.52 20.75 -3.36
CA SER A 177 6.82 20.43 -2.75
C SER A 177 6.73 19.28 -1.75
N GLN A 178 5.56 19.14 -1.15
CA GLN A 178 5.09 17.95 -0.44
C GLN A 178 3.62 17.71 -0.81
N TYR A 179 3.16 16.48 -0.73
CA TYR A 179 1.79 16.07 -0.96
C TYR A 179 1.32 15.19 0.21
N PRO A 180 -0.01 14.99 0.39
CA PRO A 180 -0.51 14.14 1.47
C PRO A 180 0.06 12.73 1.34
N LYS A 181 0.42 12.13 2.47
CA LYS A 181 0.94 10.76 2.58
C LYS A 181 0.23 10.03 3.71
N TYR A 182 -1.10 10.00 3.61
CA TYR A 182 -1.92 9.27 4.55
C TYR A 182 -1.76 7.77 4.31
N THR A 183 -1.81 7.02 5.38
CA THR A 183 -1.54 5.59 5.39
C THR A 183 -2.68 4.85 6.04
N GLU A 184 -2.44 3.62 6.39
CA GLU A 184 -3.30 2.66 7.01
C GLU A 184 -4.06 3.24 8.24
N VAL A 185 -5.32 2.83 8.41
CA VAL A 185 -6.26 3.31 9.44
C VAL A 185 -6.94 2.15 10.21
N GLY A 186 -6.38 0.95 10.15
CA GLY A 186 -6.94 -0.23 10.82
C GLY A 186 -8.15 -0.86 10.09
N LEU A 187 -8.34 -0.57 8.79
CA LEU A 187 -9.37 -1.15 7.96
C LEU A 187 -8.76 -2.13 6.94
N ALA A 188 -9.37 -3.30 6.78
CA ALA A 188 -8.91 -4.26 5.80
C ALA A 188 -9.04 -3.72 4.37
N SER A 189 -8.06 -4.02 3.52
CA SER A 189 -8.07 -3.71 2.07
C SER A 189 -8.36 -2.23 1.73
N ALA A 190 -7.96 -1.29 2.61
CA ALA A 190 -8.27 0.12 2.52
C ALA A 190 -7.38 0.92 1.54
N CYS A 191 -6.56 0.27 0.70
CA CYS A 191 -5.63 0.97 -0.18
C CYS A 191 -6.31 2.01 -1.11
N ALA A 192 -7.50 1.71 -1.63
CA ALA A 192 -8.25 2.63 -2.48
C ALA A 192 -8.84 3.82 -1.68
N PRO A 193 -9.52 3.62 -0.52
CA PRO A 193 -9.89 4.72 0.38
C PRO A 193 -8.72 5.59 0.80
N ILE A 194 -7.56 5.02 1.12
CA ILE A 194 -6.35 5.77 1.49
C ILE A 194 -5.83 6.59 0.31
N ALA A 195 -5.76 6.00 -0.89
CA ALA A 195 -5.39 6.74 -2.10
C ALA A 195 -6.38 7.87 -2.38
N GLY A 196 -7.68 7.62 -2.24
CA GLY A 196 -8.74 8.64 -2.30
C GLY A 196 -8.53 9.73 -1.27
N GLY A 197 -8.22 9.38 -0.03
CA GLY A 197 -7.92 10.32 1.05
C GLY A 197 -6.72 11.22 0.73
N ASN A 198 -5.66 10.68 0.17
CA ASN A 198 -4.51 11.47 -0.29
C ASN A 198 -4.91 12.47 -1.39
N LEU A 199 -5.77 12.08 -2.32
CA LEU A 199 -6.29 12.97 -3.36
C LEU A 199 -7.21 14.06 -2.77
N ILE A 200 -8.13 13.70 -1.87
CA ILE A 200 -8.99 14.65 -1.14
C ILE A 200 -8.12 15.65 -0.36
N GLY A 201 -7.13 15.19 0.40
CA GLY A 201 -6.23 16.06 1.15
C GLY A 201 -5.44 17.03 0.29
N TYR A 202 -5.08 16.63 -0.95
CA TYR A 202 -4.48 17.54 -1.91
C TYR A 202 -5.45 18.65 -2.36
N TYR A 203 -6.71 18.31 -2.64
CA TYR A 203 -7.70 19.25 -3.13
C TYR A 203 -8.29 20.14 -2.03
N ASP A 204 -8.28 19.71 -0.76
CA ASP A 204 -8.86 20.46 0.36
C ASP A 204 -8.21 21.85 0.53
N ARG A 205 -6.95 22.04 0.11
CA ARG A 205 -6.30 23.36 0.07
C ARG A 205 -6.94 24.34 -0.92
N PHE A 206 -7.67 23.86 -1.92
CA PHE A 206 -8.38 24.65 -2.93
C PHE A 206 -9.89 24.65 -2.71
N CYS A 207 -10.40 23.55 -2.17
CA CYS A 207 -11.81 23.27 -1.95
C CYS A 207 -12.11 23.39 -0.46
N THR A 208 -12.32 24.59 0.05
CA THR A 208 -12.49 24.88 1.47
C THR A 208 -13.58 24.00 2.11
N ASN A 209 -13.24 23.28 3.17
CA ASN A 209 -14.09 22.30 3.84
C ASN A 209 -14.44 21.04 3.01
N LEU A 210 -13.62 20.67 2.03
CA LEU A 210 -13.71 19.35 1.44
C LEU A 210 -13.45 18.28 2.53
N ILE A 211 -12.51 18.56 3.45
CA ILE A 211 -12.39 17.91 4.76
C ILE A 211 -12.87 18.89 5.84
N PRO A 212 -14.06 18.68 6.44
CA PRO A 212 -14.63 19.63 7.37
C PRO A 212 -13.74 19.92 8.59
N ASN A 213 -13.59 21.21 8.93
CA ASN A 213 -12.82 21.69 10.09
C ASN A 213 -11.34 21.23 10.12
N PHE A 214 -10.74 20.99 8.98
CA PHE A 214 -9.35 20.56 8.83
C PHE A 214 -8.53 21.61 8.09
N THR A 215 -7.26 21.75 8.47
CA THR A 215 -6.29 22.56 7.75
C THR A 215 -5.35 21.61 6.99
N PRO A 216 -5.43 21.56 5.67
CA PRO A 216 -4.73 20.54 4.87
C PRO A 216 -3.22 20.70 4.88
N GLY A 217 -2.69 21.83 5.34
CA GLY A 217 -1.24 22.04 5.43
C GLY A 217 -0.86 23.41 5.99
N ILE A 218 0.45 23.64 6.01
CA ILE A 218 1.09 24.89 6.43
C ILE A 218 1.83 25.49 5.25
N SER A 219 1.57 26.75 4.91
CA SER A 219 2.35 27.48 3.92
C SER A 219 3.59 28.08 4.59
N VAL A 220 4.77 27.81 4.03
CA VAL A 220 6.04 28.38 4.49
C VAL A 220 6.55 29.33 3.42
N ASN A 221 6.57 30.63 3.73
CA ASN A 221 7.07 31.72 2.86
C ASN A 221 6.40 31.74 1.46
N ASP A 222 5.12 31.43 1.36
CA ASP A 222 4.31 31.34 0.13
C ASP A 222 4.90 30.44 -0.97
N SER A 223 5.96 29.70 -0.66
CA SER A 223 6.72 28.90 -1.64
C SER A 223 6.65 27.41 -1.37
N ILE A 224 6.41 27.00 -0.12
CA ILE A 224 6.37 25.59 0.31
C ILE A 224 5.07 25.34 1.05
N TYR A 225 4.31 24.33 0.57
CA TYR A 225 3.13 23.86 1.24
C TYR A 225 3.44 22.52 1.92
N ILE A 226 3.42 22.49 3.24
CA ILE A 226 3.64 21.29 4.06
C ILE A 226 2.28 20.79 4.51
N TYR A 227 1.90 19.58 4.12
CA TYR A 227 0.63 19.00 4.52
C TYR A 227 0.65 18.59 5.99
N SER A 228 -0.47 18.78 6.66
CA SER A 228 -0.68 18.30 8.02
C SER A 228 -0.53 16.78 8.08
N GLY A 229 0.01 16.27 9.17
CA GLY A 229 0.09 14.84 9.42
C GLY A 229 -1.29 14.20 9.57
N GLN A 230 -1.33 12.90 9.47
CA GLN A 230 -2.54 12.10 9.71
C GLN A 230 -3.01 12.26 11.16
N ASN A 231 -4.31 12.40 11.35
CA ASN A 231 -4.97 12.54 12.64
C ASN A 231 -6.39 11.95 12.59
N SER A 232 -7.14 12.03 13.67
CA SER A 232 -8.50 11.47 13.74
C SER A 232 -9.44 12.01 12.67
N THR A 233 -9.33 13.29 12.27
CA THR A 233 -10.17 13.87 11.20
C THR A 233 -9.84 13.25 9.85
N ILE A 234 -8.56 13.00 9.58
CA ILE A 234 -8.13 12.28 8.36
C ILE A 234 -8.59 10.83 8.39
N ASN A 235 -8.48 10.16 9.54
CA ASN A 235 -8.96 8.79 9.68
C ASN A 235 -10.47 8.71 9.45
N GLU A 236 -11.27 9.63 10.04
CA GLU A 236 -12.72 9.71 9.78
C GLU A 236 -13.02 9.92 8.29
N MET A 237 -12.28 10.77 7.60
CA MET A 237 -12.42 10.96 6.15
C MET A 237 -12.13 9.67 5.37
N ILE A 238 -11.11 8.92 5.75
CA ILE A 238 -10.79 7.63 5.11
C ILE A 238 -11.87 6.59 5.42
N TYR A 239 -12.43 6.55 6.63
CA TYR A 239 -13.58 5.71 6.97
C TYR A 239 -14.81 6.06 6.12
N ASP A 240 -15.12 7.34 5.98
CA ASP A 240 -16.20 7.80 5.10
C ASP A 240 -16.00 7.35 3.65
N LEU A 241 -14.77 7.45 3.13
CA LEU A 241 -14.44 6.97 1.78
C LEU A 241 -14.54 5.44 1.66
N TYR A 242 -14.17 4.71 2.70
CA TYR A 242 -14.30 3.26 2.76
C TYR A 242 -15.76 2.84 2.58
N ASP A 243 -16.66 3.48 3.32
CA ASP A 243 -18.11 3.25 3.24
C ASP A 243 -18.68 3.70 1.90
N ASP A 244 -18.34 4.92 1.43
CA ASP A 244 -18.83 5.47 0.15
C ASP A 244 -18.40 4.64 -1.06
N MET A 245 -17.21 4.02 -1.01
CA MET A 245 -16.72 3.10 -2.04
C MET A 245 -17.34 1.71 -1.92
N GLY A 246 -17.99 1.37 -0.80
CA GLY A 246 -18.45 0.02 -0.51
C GLY A 246 -17.28 -0.96 -0.49
N THR A 247 -16.14 -0.53 0.08
CA THR A 247 -14.95 -1.36 0.22
C THR A 247 -15.26 -2.56 1.10
N THR A 248 -14.78 -3.71 0.71
CA THR A 248 -14.94 -4.96 1.47
C THR A 248 -13.56 -5.53 1.84
N SER A 249 -13.55 -6.65 2.53
CA SER A 249 -12.32 -7.38 2.84
C SER A 249 -11.49 -7.78 1.61
N ILE A 250 -12.14 -7.90 0.44
CA ILE A 250 -11.47 -8.20 -0.85
C ILE A 250 -11.03 -6.94 -1.61
N GLY A 251 -11.31 -5.75 -1.09
CA GLY A 251 -10.88 -4.46 -1.65
C GLY A 251 -11.97 -3.67 -2.33
N THR A 252 -11.52 -2.77 -3.20
CA THR A 252 -12.34 -1.80 -3.93
C THR A 252 -12.07 -1.95 -5.43
N THR A 253 -13.10 -2.08 -6.23
CA THR A 253 -12.95 -2.06 -7.69
C THR A 253 -12.75 -0.62 -8.19
N TYR A 254 -12.28 -0.47 -9.43
CA TYR A 254 -12.13 0.84 -10.07
C TYR A 254 -13.45 1.63 -10.10
N ASP A 255 -14.56 0.98 -10.47
CA ASP A 255 -15.88 1.63 -10.54
C ASP A 255 -16.39 2.04 -9.16
N GLN A 256 -16.13 1.23 -8.12
CA GLN A 256 -16.45 1.58 -6.73
C GLN A 256 -15.64 2.78 -6.26
N PHE A 257 -14.35 2.84 -6.57
CA PHE A 257 -13.51 4.00 -6.27
C PHE A 257 -14.08 5.28 -6.89
N ILE A 258 -14.37 5.26 -8.18
CA ILE A 258 -14.94 6.42 -8.90
C ILE A 258 -16.27 6.85 -8.28
N SER A 259 -17.16 5.89 -8.01
CA SER A 259 -18.49 6.16 -7.42
C SER A 259 -18.36 6.71 -5.99
N GLY A 260 -17.47 6.15 -5.17
CA GLY A 260 -17.23 6.59 -3.80
C GLY A 260 -16.62 7.99 -3.75
N MET A 261 -15.62 8.27 -4.56
CA MET A 261 -15.05 9.63 -4.69
C MET A 261 -16.10 10.65 -5.10
N GLN A 262 -16.98 10.30 -6.05
CA GLN A 262 -18.08 11.17 -6.48
C GLN A 262 -19.09 11.40 -5.35
N THR A 263 -19.42 10.36 -4.60
CA THR A 263 -20.36 10.44 -3.45
C THR A 263 -19.79 11.35 -2.37
N TYR A 264 -18.54 11.14 -1.98
CA TYR A 264 -17.87 11.97 -0.98
C TYR A 264 -17.84 13.45 -1.38
N CYS A 265 -17.34 13.75 -2.58
CA CYS A 265 -17.23 15.13 -3.08
C CYS A 265 -18.60 15.81 -3.18
N SER A 266 -19.63 15.10 -3.67
CA SER A 266 -20.98 15.62 -3.79
C SER A 266 -21.59 15.94 -2.42
N ARG A 267 -21.34 15.10 -1.40
CA ARG A 267 -21.75 15.35 -0.01
C ARG A 267 -21.10 16.60 0.56
N ALA A 268 -19.83 16.86 0.20
CA ALA A 268 -19.11 18.07 0.58
C ALA A 268 -19.49 19.31 -0.27
N GLY A 269 -20.34 19.17 -1.28
CA GLY A 269 -20.80 20.27 -2.16
C GLY A 269 -19.89 20.56 -3.36
N TYR A 270 -19.00 19.65 -3.70
CA TYR A 270 -18.06 19.78 -4.81
C TYR A 270 -18.38 18.82 -5.96
N THR A 271 -17.90 19.19 -7.14
CA THR A 271 -17.99 18.35 -8.34
C THR A 271 -16.72 17.52 -8.48
N PHE A 272 -16.88 16.21 -8.63
CA PHE A 272 -15.81 15.27 -8.96
C PHE A 272 -15.86 14.94 -10.45
N SER A 273 -14.71 14.96 -11.10
CA SER A 273 -14.54 14.47 -12.47
C SER A 273 -13.20 13.74 -12.60
N TYR A 274 -13.13 12.86 -13.57
CA TYR A 274 -11.92 12.10 -13.86
C TYR A 274 -11.71 11.93 -15.36
N SER A 275 -10.46 11.64 -15.76
CA SER A 275 -10.13 11.30 -17.15
C SER A 275 -9.29 10.02 -17.17
N ASP A 276 -9.62 9.12 -18.09
CA ASP A 276 -8.87 7.88 -18.27
C ASP A 276 -7.43 8.16 -18.72
N CYS A 277 -6.47 7.61 -18.00
CA CYS A 277 -5.04 7.69 -18.29
C CYS A 277 -4.50 6.44 -19.00
N MET A 278 -5.37 5.51 -19.39
CA MET A 278 -4.97 4.30 -20.13
C MET A 278 -5.12 4.51 -21.64
N SER A 279 -4.35 3.79 -22.42
CA SER A 279 -4.47 3.73 -23.87
C SER A 279 -4.02 2.36 -24.38
N GLY A 280 -4.90 1.64 -25.07
CA GLY A 280 -4.60 0.32 -25.61
C GLY A 280 -4.19 -0.71 -24.55
N GLY A 281 -4.73 -0.61 -23.33
CA GLY A 281 -4.43 -1.50 -22.20
C GLY A 281 -3.11 -1.18 -21.47
N SER A 282 -2.49 -0.05 -21.76
CA SER A 282 -1.24 0.40 -21.10
C SER A 282 -1.39 1.83 -20.59
N LEU A 283 -0.58 2.22 -19.62
CA LEU A 283 -0.54 3.60 -19.12
C LEU A 283 -0.09 4.56 -20.22
N ASN A 284 -0.90 5.57 -20.50
CA ASN A 284 -0.51 6.70 -21.34
C ASN A 284 0.31 7.70 -20.50
N TYR A 285 1.59 7.41 -20.32
CA TYR A 285 2.46 8.21 -19.47
C TYR A 285 2.57 9.68 -19.92
N SER A 286 2.57 9.93 -21.23
CA SER A 286 2.58 11.32 -21.73
C SER A 286 1.31 12.07 -21.34
N TYR A 287 0.17 11.40 -21.30
CA TYR A 287 -1.08 11.98 -20.82
C TYR A 287 -1.06 12.19 -19.31
N VAL A 288 -0.52 11.24 -18.53
CA VAL A 288 -0.30 11.40 -17.08
C VAL A 288 0.55 12.66 -16.81
N LYS A 289 1.66 12.85 -17.52
CA LYS A 289 2.48 14.08 -17.40
C LYS A 289 1.65 15.33 -17.66
N SER A 290 0.88 15.36 -18.74
CA SER A 290 0.04 16.52 -19.09
C SER A 290 -1.05 16.82 -18.06
N GLU A 291 -1.61 15.79 -17.42
CA GLU A 291 -2.59 15.95 -16.35
C GLU A 291 -1.93 16.50 -15.06
N ILE A 292 -0.78 15.98 -14.71
CA ILE A 292 0.01 16.48 -13.58
C ILE A 292 0.45 17.94 -13.84
N ASP A 293 0.94 18.28 -15.04
CA ASP A 293 1.28 19.65 -15.40
C ASP A 293 0.09 20.62 -15.32
N ALA A 294 -1.13 20.10 -15.53
CA ALA A 294 -2.37 20.84 -15.39
C ALA A 294 -2.94 20.87 -13.95
N GLY A 295 -2.18 20.40 -12.96
CA GLY A 295 -2.58 20.42 -11.56
C GLY A 295 -3.50 19.27 -11.13
N ARG A 296 -3.64 18.23 -11.93
CA ARG A 296 -4.52 17.09 -11.66
C ARG A 296 -3.72 15.85 -11.30
N PRO A 297 -3.76 15.42 -10.03
CA PRO A 297 -3.13 14.19 -9.58
C PRO A 297 -3.84 12.97 -10.16
N VAL A 298 -3.18 11.80 -10.09
CA VAL A 298 -3.67 10.56 -10.69
C VAL A 298 -3.88 9.47 -9.63
N ALA A 299 -4.85 8.58 -9.86
CA ALA A 299 -4.98 7.32 -9.16
C ALA A 299 -4.45 6.20 -10.06
N LEU A 300 -3.59 5.33 -9.50
CA LEU A 300 -2.97 4.20 -10.19
C LEU A 300 -3.44 2.90 -9.54
N PHE A 301 -4.10 2.04 -10.31
CA PHE A 301 -4.54 0.70 -9.90
C PHE A 301 -3.57 -0.32 -10.48
N VAL A 302 -2.88 -1.03 -9.63
CA VAL A 302 -1.77 -1.92 -9.98
C VAL A 302 -1.96 -3.31 -9.40
N SER A 303 -1.38 -4.33 -10.02
CA SER A 303 -1.31 -5.69 -9.47
C SER A 303 0.12 -6.22 -9.36
N GLN A 304 1.06 -5.60 -10.05
CA GLN A 304 2.50 -5.71 -9.83
C GLN A 304 3.09 -4.32 -9.90
N TYR A 305 4.02 -4.01 -9.01
CA TYR A 305 4.58 -2.68 -8.97
C TYR A 305 5.98 -2.64 -8.36
N THR A 306 6.75 -1.67 -8.80
CA THR A 306 8.04 -1.32 -8.21
C THR A 306 8.00 0.13 -7.77
N VAL A 307 8.22 0.37 -6.48
CA VAL A 307 8.39 1.70 -5.90
C VAL A 307 9.84 1.86 -5.48
N ALA A 308 10.49 2.89 -6.00
CA ALA A 308 11.88 3.19 -5.73
C ALA A 308 12.01 4.34 -4.72
N THR A 309 13.05 4.28 -3.91
CA THR A 309 13.65 5.43 -3.24
C THR A 309 14.99 5.71 -3.92
N ILE A 310 15.26 6.97 -4.24
CA ILE A 310 16.46 7.36 -5.00
C ILE A 310 17.29 8.32 -4.15
N VAL A 311 18.47 7.89 -3.76
CA VAL A 311 19.45 8.71 -3.03
C VAL A 311 20.56 9.14 -3.97
N GLN A 312 20.59 10.42 -4.29
CA GLN A 312 21.61 10.99 -5.17
C GLN A 312 22.94 11.16 -4.43
N GLN A 313 23.99 10.63 -5.01
CA GLN A 313 25.38 10.80 -4.59
C GLN A 313 26.15 11.63 -5.64
N SER A 314 27.42 11.94 -5.38
CA SER A 314 28.19 12.83 -6.27
C SER A 314 28.35 12.33 -7.72
N SER A 315 28.41 11.03 -7.94
CA SER A 315 28.63 10.41 -9.26
C SER A 315 27.85 9.09 -9.44
N SER A 316 26.87 8.86 -8.59
CA SER A 316 25.97 7.70 -8.64
C SER A 316 24.66 8.02 -7.98
N ASP A 317 23.61 7.30 -8.37
CA ASP A 317 22.37 7.21 -7.62
C ASP A 317 22.28 5.82 -6.98
N TYR A 318 22.01 5.76 -5.69
CA TYR A 318 21.60 4.54 -5.01
C TYR A 318 20.09 4.44 -5.09
N ILE A 319 19.60 3.37 -5.68
CA ILE A 319 18.17 3.12 -5.88
C ILE A 319 17.79 1.88 -5.06
N SER A 320 16.96 2.09 -4.05
CA SER A 320 16.31 1.01 -3.31
C SER A 320 14.93 0.78 -3.91
N ASN A 321 14.64 -0.43 -4.35
CA ASN A 321 13.38 -0.80 -4.97
C ASN A 321 12.58 -1.71 -4.02
N MET A 322 11.33 -1.39 -3.81
CA MET A 322 10.33 -2.25 -3.22
C MET A 322 9.46 -2.80 -4.36
N HIS A 323 9.47 -4.11 -4.54
CA HIS A 323 8.63 -4.80 -5.53
C HIS A 323 7.42 -5.39 -4.82
N GLY A 324 6.23 -4.98 -5.20
CA GLY A 324 4.98 -5.50 -4.68
C GLY A 324 4.24 -6.32 -5.73
N THR A 325 3.62 -7.41 -5.27
CA THR A 325 2.63 -8.18 -6.03
C THR A 325 1.29 -8.12 -5.28
N GLY A 326 0.18 -8.21 -5.99
CA GLY A 326 -1.16 -8.05 -5.44
C GLY A 326 -1.80 -6.71 -5.83
N ASN A 327 -3.12 -6.66 -5.73
CA ASN A 327 -3.88 -5.47 -6.09
C ASN A 327 -3.61 -4.33 -5.11
N HIS A 328 -3.27 -3.17 -5.66
CA HIS A 328 -3.00 -1.99 -4.85
C HIS A 328 -3.42 -0.71 -5.58
N VAL A 329 -3.69 0.37 -4.81
CA VAL A 329 -4.03 1.67 -5.36
C VAL A 329 -3.13 2.73 -4.74
N MET A 330 -2.53 3.57 -5.59
CA MET A 330 -1.65 4.66 -5.18
C MET A 330 -2.13 6.00 -5.74
N ALA A 331 -1.88 7.08 -5.00
CA ALA A 331 -2.11 8.44 -5.47
C ALA A 331 -0.81 9.04 -6.03
N GLY A 332 -0.81 9.46 -7.29
CA GLY A 332 0.34 10.03 -7.98
C GLY A 332 0.24 11.55 -8.08
N PHE A 333 1.32 12.25 -7.71
CA PHE A 333 1.39 13.69 -7.60
C PHE A 333 2.50 14.34 -8.41
N GLY A 334 3.27 13.55 -9.13
CA GLY A 334 4.39 14.07 -9.91
C GLY A 334 4.95 13.04 -10.87
N TYR A 335 5.94 13.45 -11.64
CA TYR A 335 6.67 12.54 -12.52
C TYR A 335 8.16 12.90 -12.52
N TYR A 336 8.99 11.89 -12.82
CA TYR A 336 10.43 12.03 -13.00
C TYR A 336 10.92 11.14 -14.12
N ASP A 337 11.49 11.75 -15.15
CA ASP A 337 12.21 11.09 -16.24
C ASP A 337 13.70 11.30 -16.01
N ILE A 338 14.44 10.24 -15.69
CA ILE A 338 15.88 10.33 -15.42
C ILE A 338 16.64 9.69 -16.57
N THR A 339 17.62 10.41 -17.08
CA THR A 339 18.55 9.91 -18.11
C THR A 339 19.96 9.92 -17.55
N TYR A 340 20.60 8.77 -17.53
CA TYR A 340 21.97 8.57 -17.12
C TYR A 340 22.86 8.31 -18.34
N THR A 341 23.99 9.02 -18.43
CA THR A 341 25.12 8.58 -19.27
C THR A 341 26.05 7.76 -18.38
N LEU A 342 26.09 6.46 -18.59
CA LEU A 342 26.77 5.53 -17.69
C LEU A 342 28.29 5.62 -17.79
N THR A 343 29.00 5.39 -16.69
CA THR A 343 30.47 5.29 -16.68
C THR A 343 30.99 4.09 -17.48
N SER A 344 30.16 3.05 -17.63
CA SER A 344 30.44 1.86 -18.46
C SER A 344 30.21 2.12 -19.95
N GLY A 345 29.69 3.29 -20.32
CA GLY A 345 29.24 3.65 -21.65
C GLY A 345 27.74 3.37 -21.87
N GLY A 346 27.15 4.12 -22.79
CA GLY A 346 25.72 4.02 -23.09
C GLY A 346 24.84 4.91 -22.23
N THR A 347 23.52 4.76 -22.41
CA THR A 347 22.50 5.58 -21.75
C THR A 347 21.46 4.66 -21.11
N GLN A 348 21.05 4.98 -19.88
CA GLN A 348 19.92 4.37 -19.18
C GLN A 348 18.84 5.42 -18.95
N ASN A 349 17.59 5.08 -19.25
CA ASN A 349 16.43 5.91 -18.96
C ASN A 349 15.54 5.21 -17.95
N SER A 350 14.97 5.97 -17.04
CA SER A 350 14.01 5.49 -16.05
C SER A 350 12.90 6.52 -15.90
N ARG A 351 11.65 6.04 -15.91
CA ARG A 351 10.47 6.88 -15.80
C ARG A 351 9.69 6.52 -14.54
N TYR A 352 9.31 7.54 -13.80
CA TYR A 352 8.65 7.37 -12.52
C TYR A 352 7.43 8.28 -12.38
N VAL A 353 6.44 7.81 -11.63
CA VAL A 353 5.40 8.66 -11.03
C VAL A 353 5.72 8.82 -9.55
N ALA A 354 5.79 10.05 -9.06
CA ALA A 354 5.93 10.33 -7.64
C ALA A 354 4.60 10.04 -6.93
N VAL A 355 4.60 9.12 -5.98
CA VAL A 355 3.36 8.57 -5.39
C VAL A 355 3.34 8.66 -3.86
N ALA A 356 2.13 8.80 -3.31
CA ALA A 356 1.80 8.36 -1.97
C ALA A 356 1.33 6.91 -2.08
N THR A 357 2.12 6.01 -1.51
CA THR A 357 1.88 4.57 -1.67
C THR A 357 0.73 4.05 -0.80
N GLY A 358 0.42 4.74 0.31
CA GLY A 358 -0.48 4.22 1.33
C GLY A 358 0.13 3.11 2.20
N LEU A 359 1.36 2.68 1.91
CA LEU A 359 2.08 1.60 2.58
C LEU A 359 3.10 2.15 3.59
N GLY A 360 2.64 2.97 4.53
CA GLY A 360 3.48 3.61 5.52
C GLY A 360 4.06 4.95 5.07
N ARG A 361 4.84 5.59 5.94
CA ARG A 361 5.48 6.87 5.66
C ARG A 361 6.69 6.65 4.77
N GLN A 362 6.54 6.90 3.48
CA GLN A 362 7.68 7.11 2.60
C GLN A 362 7.81 8.61 2.31
N SER A 363 9.01 9.16 2.42
CA SER A 363 9.29 10.57 2.14
C SER A 363 8.91 10.92 0.71
N THR A 364 9.22 10.05 -0.26
CA THR A 364 8.76 10.11 -1.66
C THR A 364 8.92 8.74 -2.29
N GLY A 365 7.81 8.10 -2.66
CA GLY A 365 7.83 6.88 -3.46
C GLY A 365 7.91 7.22 -4.95
N TYR A 366 8.83 6.62 -5.68
CA TYR A 366 8.95 6.73 -7.13
C TYR A 366 8.44 5.43 -7.77
N PHE A 367 7.18 5.44 -8.20
CA PHE A 367 6.59 4.31 -8.91
C PHE A 367 7.24 4.16 -10.28
N ASN A 368 7.98 3.06 -10.50
CA ASN A 368 8.68 2.81 -11.75
C ASN A 368 7.73 2.23 -12.79
N ILE A 369 7.48 2.97 -13.88
CA ILE A 369 6.55 2.53 -14.93
C ILE A 369 7.20 1.60 -15.98
N ASP A 370 8.52 1.45 -15.93
CA ASP A 370 9.30 0.69 -16.91
C ASP A 370 9.71 -0.71 -16.42
N ARG A 371 9.52 -1.01 -15.12
CA ARG A 371 10.08 -2.21 -14.49
C ARG A 371 9.00 -2.99 -13.74
N ASP A 372 8.79 -4.25 -14.13
CA ASP A 372 7.97 -5.26 -13.43
C ASP A 372 6.62 -4.71 -12.91
N THR A 373 5.90 -4.02 -13.80
CA THR A 373 4.72 -3.25 -13.43
C THR A 373 3.53 -3.65 -14.29
N THR A 374 2.42 -4.01 -13.64
CA THR A 374 1.11 -4.21 -14.27
C THR A 374 0.15 -3.16 -13.74
N ILE A 375 -0.22 -2.21 -14.60
CA ILE A 375 -1.20 -1.17 -14.31
C ILE A 375 -2.53 -1.59 -14.91
N ASN A 376 -3.50 -1.89 -14.05
CA ASN A 376 -4.82 -2.37 -14.44
C ASN A 376 -5.73 -1.23 -14.91
N ASN A 377 -5.69 -0.10 -14.17
CA ASN A 377 -6.41 1.13 -14.48
C ASN A 377 -5.61 2.34 -13.98
N ALA A 378 -5.83 3.48 -14.59
CA ALA A 378 -5.32 4.76 -14.11
C ALA A 378 -6.24 5.90 -14.56
N CYS A 379 -6.47 6.88 -13.69
CA CYS A 379 -7.22 8.08 -14.04
C CYS A 379 -6.64 9.32 -13.37
N SER A 380 -6.73 10.46 -14.06
CA SER A 380 -6.53 11.76 -13.42
C SER A 380 -7.80 12.21 -12.72
N ILE A 381 -7.63 12.92 -11.61
CA ILE A 381 -8.72 13.38 -10.75
C ILE A 381 -8.77 14.90 -10.79
N ASN A 382 -10.00 15.43 -10.84
CA ASN A 382 -10.26 16.86 -10.72
C ASN A 382 -11.48 17.12 -9.83
N ILE A 383 -11.31 17.97 -8.81
CA ILE A 383 -12.35 18.36 -7.84
C ILE A 383 -12.45 19.89 -7.86
N TYR A 384 -13.68 20.41 -8.03
CA TYR A 384 -13.93 21.87 -8.17
C TYR A 384 -15.34 22.26 -7.72
#